data_52a2a915f1feaa33907eb6e8b1a174e3
#
_entry.id   52a2a915f1feaa33907eb6e8b1a174e3
#
_cell.length_a   1.000
_cell.length_b   1.000
_cell.length_c   1.000
_cell.angle_alpha   90.00
_cell.angle_beta   90.00
_cell.angle_gamma   90.00
#
_symmetry.space_group_name_H-M   'P 1'
#
loop_
_entity.id
_entity.type
_entity.pdbx_description
1 polymer ?
#
loop_
_entity_poly.entity_id
_entity_poly.type
_entity_poly.pdbx_seq_one_letter_code
_entity_poly.pdbx_strand_id
1 'polypeptide(L)'
;CLLSRGLGDVYKRHLMCRVKQKESEQKLLYIDSVLKVRQTELEAAKKNFRFEKDAKYQTEGNYIYKKLPKQAAINRSQLKVLVTENGQMQLASVYYGSTPIKHSSIRATLPDKSKAETLVIGYDGANNYRFTNDGKYTEIVTYKDGQCSAVAALIANNTSKKITLTYLGGNRYTLSLDPVTREAVKATRELANLMKNVDDLKREYQLNVRTLELADKQVLQLEKQQSEQNAE
;
A
#
# COMPACT_ATOMS: atom_id res chain seq x y z
N CYS A 1 -26.96 -5.09 53.15
CA CYS A 1 -26.04 -5.98 52.39
C CYS A 1 -26.15 -5.87 50.87
N LEU A 2 -27.30 -5.51 50.32
CA LEU A 2 -27.51 -5.31 48.87
C LEU A 2 -26.89 -3.98 48.37
N LEU A 3 -26.97 -2.91 49.17
CA LEU A 3 -26.39 -1.59 48.84
C LEU A 3 -24.85 -1.62 48.78
N SER A 4 -24.20 -2.41 49.68
CA SER A 4 -22.73 -2.51 49.67
C SER A 4 -22.18 -3.28 48.48
N ARG A 5 -22.93 -4.24 47.93
CA ARG A 5 -22.55 -4.94 46.65
C ARG A 5 -22.66 -4.04 45.43
N GLY A 6 -23.70 -3.19 45.36
CA GLY A 6 -23.89 -2.26 44.27
C GLY A 6 -22.77 -1.20 44.19
N LEU A 7 -22.38 -0.64 45.33
CA LEU A 7 -21.29 0.35 45.43
C LEU A 7 -19.94 -0.27 45.03
N GLY A 8 -19.65 -1.48 45.42
CA GLY A 8 -18.43 -2.20 45.03
C GLY A 8 -18.32 -2.44 43.51
N ASP A 9 -19.45 -2.71 42.86
CA ASP A 9 -19.48 -2.92 41.40
C ASP A 9 -19.36 -1.62 40.59
N VAL A 10 -19.95 -0.54 41.09
CA VAL A 10 -19.81 0.81 40.48
C VAL A 10 -18.36 1.29 40.60
N TYR A 11 -17.75 1.13 41.78
CA TYR A 11 -16.35 1.50 42.00
C TYR A 11 -15.39 0.70 41.08
N LYS A 12 -15.57 -0.62 40.95
CA LYS A 12 -14.77 -1.44 40.03
C LYS A 12 -14.91 -0.98 38.59
N ARG A 13 -16.15 -0.72 38.14
CA ARG A 13 -16.38 -0.21 36.76
C ARG A 13 -15.70 1.14 36.54
N HIS A 14 -15.81 2.05 37.51
CA HIS A 14 -15.14 3.36 37.42
C HIS A 14 -13.61 3.22 37.32
N LEU A 15 -13.01 2.35 38.16
CA LEU A 15 -11.57 2.08 38.10
C LEU A 15 -11.15 1.50 36.75
N MET A 16 -11.93 0.53 36.23
CA MET A 16 -11.66 -0.06 34.89
C MET A 16 -11.77 0.97 33.77
N CYS A 17 -12.74 1.89 33.83
CA CYS A 17 -12.87 2.98 32.84
C CYS A 17 -11.68 3.93 32.88
N ARG A 18 -11.21 4.31 34.08
CA ARG A 18 -10.02 5.17 34.23
C ARG A 18 -8.73 4.49 33.79
N VAL A 19 -8.58 3.19 33.99
CA VAL A 19 -7.44 2.43 33.45
C VAL A 19 -7.46 2.47 31.92
N LYS A 20 -8.59 2.17 31.29
CA LYS A 20 -8.74 2.26 29.82
C LYS A 20 -8.47 3.66 29.28
N GLN A 21 -8.92 4.69 29.97
CA GLN A 21 -8.65 6.09 29.63
C GLN A 21 -7.13 6.35 29.56
N LYS A 22 -6.40 6.01 30.64
CA LYS A 22 -4.93 6.18 30.69
C LYS A 22 -4.20 5.36 29.62
N GLU A 23 -4.61 4.12 29.41
CA GLU A 23 -4.03 3.28 28.35
C GLU A 23 -4.25 3.88 26.96
N SER A 24 -5.45 4.42 26.69
CA SER A 24 -5.76 5.08 25.43
C SER A 24 -4.96 6.37 25.24
N GLU A 25 -4.81 7.20 26.27
CA GLU A 25 -3.99 8.41 26.26
C GLU A 25 -2.51 8.09 25.93
N GLN A 26 -1.93 7.11 26.63
CA GLN A 26 -0.55 6.66 26.37
C GLN A 26 -0.37 6.13 24.96
N LYS A 27 -1.34 5.36 24.47
CA LYS A 27 -1.32 4.82 23.10
C LYS A 27 -1.42 5.93 22.05
N LEU A 28 -2.25 6.95 22.27
CA LEU A 28 -2.34 8.11 21.39
C LEU A 28 -1.03 8.88 21.30
N LEU A 29 -0.36 9.13 22.43
CA LEU A 29 0.96 9.78 22.45
C LEU A 29 2.01 8.96 21.69
N TYR A 30 2.02 7.64 21.87
CA TYR A 30 2.92 6.75 21.14
C TYR A 30 2.65 6.80 19.63
N ILE A 31 1.39 6.62 19.22
CA ILE A 31 1.00 6.64 17.79
C ILE A 31 1.36 8.00 17.16
N ASP A 32 1.08 9.12 17.85
CA ASP A 32 1.41 10.46 17.34
C ASP A 32 2.92 10.63 17.10
N SER A 33 3.75 10.15 18.04
CA SER A 33 5.21 10.19 17.90
C SER A 33 5.69 9.38 16.70
N VAL A 34 5.19 8.14 16.53
CA VAL A 34 5.53 7.28 15.40
C VAL A 34 5.02 7.86 14.09
N LEU A 35 3.80 8.39 14.08
CA LEU A 35 3.20 9.01 12.89
C LEU A 35 4.03 10.17 12.36
N LYS A 36 4.52 11.06 13.22
CA LYS A 36 5.40 12.17 12.85
C LYS A 36 6.68 11.70 12.17
N VAL A 37 7.32 10.67 12.71
CA VAL A 37 8.52 10.07 12.11
C VAL A 37 8.20 9.48 10.73
N ARG A 38 7.13 8.67 10.62
CA ARG A 38 6.73 8.05 9.34
C ARG A 38 6.30 9.06 8.28
N GLN A 39 5.66 10.16 8.68
CA GLN A 39 5.33 11.25 7.76
C GLN A 39 6.59 11.94 7.23
N THR A 40 7.60 12.16 8.07
CA THR A 40 8.88 12.74 7.65
C THR A 40 9.60 11.83 6.65
N GLU A 41 9.64 10.53 6.94
CA GLU A 41 10.21 9.51 6.03
C GLU A 41 9.44 9.47 4.69
N LEU A 42 8.12 9.54 4.73
CA LEU A 42 7.26 9.56 3.54
C LEU A 42 7.55 10.78 2.66
N GLU A 43 7.62 11.97 3.23
CA GLU A 43 7.93 13.19 2.47
C GLU A 43 9.36 13.16 1.90
N ALA A 44 10.32 12.58 2.63
CA ALA A 44 11.66 12.37 2.13
C ALA A 44 11.68 11.37 0.95
N ALA A 45 10.93 10.27 1.05
CA ALA A 45 10.81 9.28 -0.02
C ALA A 45 10.16 9.87 -1.28
N LYS A 46 9.08 10.65 -1.14
CA LYS A 46 8.39 11.32 -2.25
C LYS A 46 9.30 12.22 -3.08
N LYS A 47 10.36 12.78 -2.50
CA LYS A 47 11.33 13.62 -3.24
C LYS A 47 12.01 12.89 -4.40
N ASN A 48 12.06 11.55 -4.35
CA ASN A 48 12.62 10.73 -5.41
C ASN A 48 11.63 10.44 -6.55
N PHE A 49 10.39 10.92 -6.43
CA PHE A 49 9.31 10.68 -7.39
C PHE A 49 8.84 12.00 -8.01
N ARG A 50 8.38 11.91 -9.25
CA ARG A 50 7.55 12.94 -9.87
C ARG A 50 6.10 12.54 -9.72
N PHE A 51 5.27 13.50 -9.44
CA PHE A 51 3.82 13.32 -9.38
C PHE A 51 3.23 13.71 -10.74
N GLU A 52 2.48 12.80 -11.33
CA GLU A 52 1.79 13.00 -12.61
C GLU A 52 0.31 12.76 -12.42
N LYS A 53 -0.52 13.75 -12.81
CA LYS A 53 -1.97 13.65 -12.80
C LYS A 53 -2.53 14.37 -14.01
N ASP A 54 -3.23 13.65 -14.87
CA ASP A 54 -4.01 14.24 -15.93
C ASP A 54 -5.41 14.59 -15.39
N ALA A 55 -5.63 15.86 -15.07
CA ALA A 55 -6.86 16.34 -14.48
C ALA A 55 -8.12 16.07 -15.34
N LYS A 56 -7.93 15.85 -16.67
CA LYS A 56 -9.03 15.59 -17.60
C LYS A 56 -9.47 14.13 -17.62
N TYR A 57 -8.53 13.19 -17.41
CA TYR A 57 -8.79 11.76 -17.62
C TYR A 57 -8.52 10.89 -16.38
N GLN A 58 -7.93 11.45 -15.33
CA GLN A 58 -7.54 10.69 -14.15
C GLN A 58 -8.16 11.29 -12.88
N THR A 59 -8.84 10.47 -12.11
CA THR A 59 -9.33 10.82 -10.77
C THR A 59 -8.19 10.89 -9.76
N GLU A 60 -7.16 10.04 -9.92
CA GLU A 60 -6.02 9.89 -9.02
C GLU A 60 -4.71 10.18 -9.75
N GLY A 61 -3.76 10.81 -9.04
CA GLY A 61 -2.41 11.01 -9.53
C GLY A 61 -1.51 9.79 -9.29
N ASN A 62 -0.35 9.80 -9.94
CA ASN A 62 0.63 8.73 -9.87
C ASN A 62 2.01 9.28 -9.49
N TYR A 63 2.68 8.59 -8.57
CA TYR A 63 4.08 8.82 -8.25
C TYR A 63 4.94 7.88 -9.10
N ILE A 64 5.82 8.46 -9.92
CA ILE A 64 6.71 7.74 -10.81
C ILE A 64 8.16 8.09 -10.43
N TYR A 65 9.01 7.07 -10.29
CA TYR A 65 10.40 7.25 -9.91
C TYR A 65 11.15 8.15 -10.91
N LYS A 66 11.82 9.20 -10.42
CA LYS A 66 12.40 10.28 -11.26
C LYS A 66 13.43 9.82 -12.28
N LYS A 67 14.20 8.74 -11.96
CA LYS A 67 15.19 8.20 -12.89
C LYS A 67 14.59 7.44 -14.09
N LEU A 68 13.29 7.09 -14.03
CA LEU A 68 12.60 6.52 -15.17
C LEU A 68 12.32 7.59 -16.24
N PRO A 69 12.30 7.23 -17.54
CA PRO A 69 11.99 8.18 -18.62
C PRO A 69 10.65 8.87 -18.41
N LYS A 70 10.58 10.19 -18.73
CA LYS A 70 9.33 10.96 -18.61
C LYS A 70 8.25 10.47 -19.58
N GLN A 71 8.64 10.08 -20.81
CA GLN A 71 7.73 9.46 -21.76
C GLN A 71 7.97 7.95 -21.76
N ALA A 72 7.02 7.21 -21.26
CA ALA A 72 7.06 5.76 -21.36
C ALA A 72 6.71 5.37 -22.79
N ALA A 73 7.75 5.09 -23.59
CA ALA A 73 7.56 4.56 -24.94
C ALA A 73 6.65 3.31 -24.89
N ILE A 74 5.57 3.31 -25.68
CA ILE A 74 4.70 2.15 -25.84
C ILE A 74 5.19 1.22 -26.95
N ASN A 75 6.17 1.67 -27.73
CA ASN A 75 6.75 0.95 -28.87
C ASN A 75 7.98 0.09 -28.49
N ARG A 76 8.08 -0.32 -27.23
CA ARG A 76 9.08 -1.28 -26.73
C ARG A 76 8.54 -2.10 -25.59
N SER A 77 9.03 -3.35 -25.48
CA SER A 77 8.73 -4.20 -24.36
C SER A 77 9.45 -3.71 -23.10
N GLN A 78 8.72 -3.55 -22.00
CA GLN A 78 9.26 -3.02 -20.74
C GLN A 78 8.34 -3.35 -19.55
N LEU A 79 8.88 -3.21 -18.36
CA LEU A 79 8.10 -3.18 -17.12
C LEU A 79 7.96 -1.72 -16.67
N LYS A 80 6.73 -1.24 -16.54
CA LYS A 80 6.41 0.05 -15.92
C LYS A 80 6.08 -0.18 -14.45
N VAL A 81 6.43 0.78 -13.61
CA VAL A 81 6.15 0.75 -12.18
C VAL A 81 5.73 2.14 -11.71
N LEU A 82 4.69 2.17 -10.89
CA LEU A 82 4.20 3.39 -10.25
C LEU A 82 3.49 3.06 -8.94
N VAL A 83 3.23 4.08 -8.12
CA VAL A 83 2.28 4.02 -7.01
C VAL A 83 1.28 5.15 -7.17
N THR A 84 -0.01 4.85 -6.96
CA THR A 84 -1.07 5.85 -7.05
C THR A 84 -1.03 6.80 -5.85
N GLU A 85 -1.75 7.91 -5.96
CA GLU A 85 -1.93 8.89 -4.89
C GLU A 85 -2.47 8.24 -3.59
N ASN A 86 -3.23 7.14 -3.71
CA ASN A 86 -3.78 6.36 -2.59
C ASN A 86 -2.86 5.23 -2.08
N GLY A 87 -1.61 5.18 -2.55
CA GLY A 87 -0.62 4.21 -2.07
C GLY A 87 -0.70 2.84 -2.73
N GLN A 88 -1.54 2.66 -3.78
CA GLN A 88 -1.61 1.41 -4.52
C GLN A 88 -0.42 1.24 -5.45
N MET A 89 0.42 0.23 -5.19
CA MET A 89 1.51 -0.12 -6.10
C MET A 89 0.98 -0.82 -7.35
N GLN A 90 1.50 -0.43 -8.51
CA GLN A 90 1.16 -1.04 -9.79
C GLN A 90 2.42 -1.39 -10.57
N LEU A 91 2.44 -2.60 -11.13
CA LEU A 91 3.35 -3.02 -12.19
C LEU A 91 2.55 -3.19 -13.48
N ALA A 92 3.07 -2.68 -14.58
CA ALA A 92 2.47 -2.94 -15.88
C ALA A 92 3.51 -3.52 -16.84
N SER A 93 3.26 -4.73 -17.32
CA SER A 93 4.07 -5.37 -18.35
C SER A 93 3.58 -4.93 -19.71
N VAL A 94 4.47 -4.26 -20.46
CA VAL A 94 4.22 -3.84 -21.83
C VAL A 94 5.00 -4.76 -22.76
N TYR A 95 4.31 -5.45 -23.64
CA TYR A 95 4.90 -6.18 -24.75
C TYR A 95 4.68 -5.39 -26.06
N TYR A 96 5.71 -5.35 -26.88
CA TYR A 96 5.65 -4.80 -28.23
C TYR A 96 6.39 -5.72 -29.18
N GLY A 97 5.72 -6.21 -30.22
CA GLY A 97 6.31 -7.18 -31.14
C GLY A 97 5.48 -7.43 -32.39
N SER A 98 6.02 -8.29 -33.29
CA SER A 98 5.37 -8.62 -34.58
C SER A 98 4.34 -9.73 -34.48
N THR A 99 4.36 -10.52 -33.39
CA THR A 99 3.41 -11.61 -33.15
C THR A 99 2.79 -11.45 -31.79
N PRO A 100 1.47 -11.71 -31.61
CA PRO A 100 0.83 -11.61 -30.32
C PRO A 100 1.30 -12.75 -29.39
N ILE A 101 1.55 -12.43 -28.13
CA ILE A 101 1.91 -13.44 -27.12
C ILE A 101 0.74 -13.74 -26.19
N LYS A 102 -0.27 -12.86 -26.15
CA LYS A 102 -1.48 -12.99 -25.31
C LYS A 102 -1.13 -13.22 -23.84
N HIS A 103 -0.15 -12.46 -23.30
CA HIS A 103 0.30 -12.67 -21.94
C HIS A 103 -0.75 -12.21 -20.91
N SER A 104 -0.73 -12.86 -19.76
CA SER A 104 -1.67 -12.60 -18.65
C SER A 104 -0.96 -12.54 -17.30
N SER A 105 0.30 -12.95 -17.24
CA SER A 105 1.14 -12.89 -16.03
C SER A 105 2.61 -12.69 -16.41
N ILE A 106 3.43 -12.34 -15.42
CA ILE A 106 4.87 -12.25 -15.55
C ILE A 106 5.57 -13.04 -14.46
N ARG A 107 6.74 -13.59 -14.81
CA ARG A 107 7.64 -14.29 -13.89
C ARG A 107 8.98 -13.56 -13.86
N ALA A 108 9.43 -13.18 -12.67
CA ALA A 108 10.80 -12.73 -12.45
C ALA A 108 11.64 -13.93 -12.01
N THR A 109 12.83 -14.10 -12.61
CA THR A 109 13.74 -15.22 -12.33
C THR A 109 15.13 -14.67 -12.07
N LEU A 110 15.77 -15.14 -10.99
CA LEU A 110 17.15 -14.86 -10.62
C LEU A 110 18.13 -15.85 -11.23
N PRO A 111 19.45 -15.58 -11.26
CA PRO A 111 20.46 -16.52 -11.74
C PRO A 111 20.49 -17.86 -10.99
N ASP A 112 20.15 -17.86 -9.70
CA ASP A 112 20.05 -19.06 -8.86
C ASP A 112 18.76 -19.86 -9.08
N LYS A 113 17.97 -19.51 -10.11
CA LYS A 113 16.67 -20.09 -10.47
C LYS A 113 15.53 -19.78 -9.49
N SER A 114 15.76 -19.00 -8.44
CA SER A 114 14.67 -18.46 -7.61
C SER A 114 13.73 -17.64 -8.48
N LYS A 115 12.42 -17.79 -8.28
CA LYS A 115 11.41 -17.17 -9.14
C LYS A 115 10.21 -16.69 -8.32
N ALA A 116 9.55 -15.67 -8.83
CA ALA A 116 8.25 -15.20 -8.35
C ALA A 116 7.37 -14.85 -9.56
N GLU A 117 6.07 -15.02 -9.41
CA GLU A 117 5.08 -14.75 -10.45
C GLU A 117 4.00 -13.80 -9.94
N THR A 118 3.43 -13.02 -10.86
CA THR A 118 2.21 -12.26 -10.58
C THR A 118 0.99 -13.18 -10.62
N LEU A 119 -0.12 -12.71 -10.08
CA LEU A 119 -1.40 -13.35 -10.38
C LEU A 119 -1.71 -13.24 -11.88
N VAL A 120 -2.52 -14.16 -12.37
CA VAL A 120 -3.00 -14.15 -13.76
C VAL A 120 -4.11 -13.12 -13.88
N ILE A 121 -3.98 -12.18 -14.83
CA ILE A 121 -5.01 -11.20 -15.18
C ILE A 121 -5.57 -11.59 -16.55
N GLY A 122 -6.79 -12.08 -16.57
CA GLY A 122 -7.50 -12.41 -17.81
C GLY A 122 -7.71 -11.14 -18.68
N TYR A 123 -7.92 -11.35 -19.97
CA TYR A 123 -8.27 -10.25 -20.87
C TYR A 123 -9.61 -9.62 -20.47
N ASP A 124 -9.60 -8.34 -20.12
CA ASP A 124 -10.77 -7.59 -19.65
C ASP A 124 -10.95 -6.25 -20.39
N GLY A 125 -10.03 -5.91 -21.29
CA GLY A 125 -10.04 -4.64 -22.01
C GLY A 125 -9.62 -3.42 -21.18
N ALA A 126 -9.32 -3.60 -19.89
CA ALA A 126 -8.94 -2.54 -18.96
C ALA A 126 -7.56 -2.79 -18.31
N ASN A 127 -7.46 -3.78 -17.43
CA ASN A 127 -6.17 -4.13 -16.80
C ASN A 127 -5.32 -5.04 -17.70
N ASN A 128 -5.96 -5.80 -18.60
CA ASN A 128 -5.30 -6.57 -19.65
C ASN A 128 -5.95 -6.22 -20.99
N TYR A 129 -5.25 -5.44 -21.80
CA TYR A 129 -5.73 -5.01 -23.09
C TYR A 129 -4.65 -5.08 -24.16
N ARG A 130 -5.08 -5.11 -25.42
CA ARG A 130 -4.23 -5.30 -26.58
C ARG A 130 -4.72 -4.43 -27.73
N PHE A 131 -3.80 -3.94 -28.52
CA PHE A 131 -4.11 -3.25 -29.77
C PHE A 131 -2.99 -3.48 -30.78
N THR A 132 -3.30 -3.19 -32.05
CA THR A 132 -2.35 -3.30 -33.16
C THR A 132 -2.19 -1.93 -33.80
N ASN A 133 -0.96 -1.52 -34.02
CA ASN A 133 -0.63 -0.33 -34.76
C ASN A 133 0.54 -0.62 -35.70
N ASP A 134 0.44 -0.23 -36.98
CA ASP A 134 1.46 -0.43 -38.00
C ASP A 134 2.01 -1.86 -38.09
N GLY A 135 1.10 -2.85 -38.00
CA GLY A 135 1.47 -4.29 -38.03
C GLY A 135 2.20 -4.80 -36.79
N LYS A 136 2.29 -3.99 -35.73
CA LYS A 136 2.87 -4.39 -34.44
C LYS A 136 1.79 -4.53 -33.38
N TYR A 137 1.94 -5.56 -32.56
CA TYR A 137 1.08 -5.83 -31.43
C TYR A 137 1.64 -5.15 -30.18
N THR A 138 0.78 -4.42 -29.47
CA THR A 138 1.04 -3.93 -28.13
C THR A 138 0.09 -4.62 -27.16
N GLU A 139 0.65 -5.27 -26.15
CA GLU A 139 -0.14 -5.90 -25.09
C GLU A 139 0.28 -5.31 -23.74
N ILE A 140 -0.68 -4.90 -22.93
CA ILE A 140 -0.43 -4.28 -21.62
C ILE A 140 -1.23 -5.03 -20.57
N VAL A 141 -0.55 -5.48 -19.53
CA VAL A 141 -1.18 -6.11 -18.37
C VAL A 141 -0.74 -5.39 -17.11
N THR A 142 -1.70 -4.87 -16.38
CA THR A 142 -1.50 -4.12 -15.12
C THR A 142 -1.84 -5.01 -13.92
N TYR A 143 -0.91 -5.11 -13.01
CA TYR A 143 -1.01 -5.86 -11.74
C TYR A 143 -0.99 -4.87 -10.59
N LYS A 144 -1.95 -4.98 -9.67
CA LYS A 144 -2.14 -4.04 -8.56
C LYS A 144 -1.87 -4.71 -7.22
N ASP A 145 -1.15 -4.04 -6.32
CA ASP A 145 -0.88 -4.48 -4.94
C ASP A 145 -0.52 -5.98 -4.81
N GLY A 146 -1.39 -6.76 -4.15
CA GLY A 146 -1.19 -8.19 -3.92
C GLY A 146 -0.97 -9.02 -5.18
N GLN A 147 -1.47 -8.56 -6.34
CA GLN A 147 -1.30 -9.26 -7.63
C GLN A 147 0.17 -9.27 -8.09
N CYS A 148 0.96 -8.26 -7.71
CA CYS A 148 2.36 -8.13 -8.09
C CYS A 148 3.34 -8.20 -6.91
N SER A 149 2.87 -8.33 -5.67
CA SER A 149 3.69 -8.21 -4.46
C SER A 149 4.88 -9.18 -4.43
N ALA A 150 4.70 -10.42 -4.86
CA ALA A 150 5.77 -11.44 -4.88
C ALA A 150 6.88 -11.07 -5.87
N VAL A 151 6.51 -10.63 -7.09
CA VAL A 151 7.46 -10.20 -8.13
C VAL A 151 8.18 -8.93 -7.69
N ALA A 152 7.43 -7.94 -7.15
CA ALA A 152 7.99 -6.70 -6.65
C ALA A 152 8.98 -6.95 -5.49
N ALA A 153 8.66 -7.85 -4.57
CA ALA A 153 9.53 -8.23 -3.47
C ALA A 153 10.83 -8.90 -3.97
N LEU A 154 10.73 -9.86 -4.89
CA LEU A 154 11.89 -10.54 -5.45
C LEU A 154 12.82 -9.55 -6.15
N ILE A 155 12.28 -8.62 -6.95
CA ILE A 155 13.07 -7.59 -7.65
C ILE A 155 13.70 -6.64 -6.63
N ALA A 156 12.93 -6.11 -5.68
CA ALA A 156 13.39 -5.13 -4.69
C ALA A 156 14.51 -5.66 -3.81
N ASN A 157 14.44 -6.94 -3.43
CA ASN A 157 15.46 -7.59 -2.59
C ASN A 157 16.73 -8.02 -3.36
N ASN A 158 16.74 -7.94 -4.70
CA ASN A 158 17.83 -8.42 -5.54
C ASN A 158 18.23 -7.41 -6.62
N THR A 159 18.21 -6.11 -6.31
CA THR A 159 18.47 -5.04 -7.30
C THR A 159 19.87 -5.10 -7.93
N SER A 160 20.86 -5.67 -7.25
CA SER A 160 22.23 -5.87 -7.76
C SER A 160 22.38 -7.07 -8.70
N LYS A 161 21.43 -8.04 -8.66
CA LYS A 161 21.50 -9.24 -9.47
C LYS A 161 20.84 -9.01 -10.85
N LYS A 162 21.28 -9.80 -11.85
CA LYS A 162 20.58 -9.88 -13.14
C LYS A 162 19.23 -10.55 -12.96
N ILE A 163 18.14 -9.90 -13.38
CA ILE A 163 16.79 -10.44 -13.29
C ILE A 163 16.23 -10.59 -14.68
N THR A 164 15.77 -11.80 -15.00
CA THR A 164 15.05 -12.09 -16.24
C THR A 164 13.56 -12.08 -15.98
N LEU A 165 12.84 -11.27 -16.72
CA LEU A 165 11.38 -11.20 -16.69
C LEU A 165 10.84 -12.00 -17.86
N THR A 166 9.96 -12.96 -17.60
CA THR A 166 9.26 -13.75 -18.61
C THR A 166 7.78 -13.38 -18.61
N TYR A 167 7.28 -12.97 -19.76
CA TYR A 167 5.85 -12.75 -20.00
C TYR A 167 5.21 -14.09 -20.37
N LEU A 168 4.18 -14.47 -19.64
CA LEU A 168 3.54 -15.77 -19.73
C LEU A 168 2.15 -15.65 -20.37
N GLY A 169 1.95 -16.34 -21.47
CA GLY A 169 0.71 -16.34 -22.23
C GLY A 169 0.64 -17.48 -23.21
N GLY A 170 0.01 -17.27 -24.36
CA GLY A 170 -0.02 -18.23 -25.46
C GLY A 170 1.38 -18.50 -26.01
N ASN A 171 2.20 -17.45 -26.13
CA ASN A 171 3.63 -17.52 -26.39
C ASN A 171 4.40 -16.86 -25.24
N ARG A 172 5.70 -17.17 -25.13
CA ARG A 172 6.58 -16.61 -24.10
C ARG A 172 7.45 -15.50 -24.70
N TYR A 173 7.66 -14.47 -23.92
CA TYR A 173 8.63 -13.42 -24.23
C TYR A 173 9.51 -13.17 -23.01
N THR A 174 10.79 -12.95 -23.20
CA THR A 174 11.74 -12.71 -22.12
C THR A 174 12.42 -11.37 -22.27
N LEU A 175 12.59 -10.67 -21.15
CA LEU A 175 13.22 -9.37 -21.04
C LEU A 175 14.21 -9.38 -19.87
N SER A 176 15.41 -8.84 -20.06
CA SER A 176 16.32 -8.58 -18.94
C SER A 176 15.99 -7.21 -18.33
N LEU A 177 15.72 -7.17 -17.03
CA LEU A 177 15.46 -5.91 -16.34
C LEU A 177 16.74 -5.09 -16.19
N ASP A 178 16.71 -3.85 -16.67
CA ASP A 178 17.78 -2.89 -16.50
C ASP A 178 17.91 -2.45 -15.02
N PRO A 179 19.09 -1.94 -14.60
CA PRO A 179 19.32 -1.54 -13.21
C PRO A 179 18.37 -0.44 -12.73
N VAL A 180 18.02 0.52 -13.59
CA VAL A 180 17.14 1.66 -13.23
C VAL A 180 15.73 1.17 -12.95
N THR A 181 15.21 0.23 -13.77
CA THR A 181 13.90 -0.39 -13.52
C THR A 181 13.88 -1.18 -12.22
N ARG A 182 14.96 -1.91 -11.89
CA ARG A 182 15.06 -2.65 -10.61
C ARG A 182 15.07 -1.71 -9.41
N GLU A 183 15.84 -0.60 -9.48
CA GLU A 183 15.82 0.44 -8.44
C GLU A 183 14.44 1.10 -8.32
N ALA A 184 13.79 1.38 -9.46
CA ALA A 184 12.46 1.97 -9.47
C ALA A 184 11.43 1.06 -8.79
N VAL A 185 11.45 -0.24 -9.03
CA VAL A 185 10.56 -1.21 -8.35
C VAL A 185 10.82 -1.20 -6.85
N LYS A 186 12.09 -1.20 -6.42
CA LYS A 186 12.45 -1.13 -4.99
C LYS A 186 11.92 0.15 -4.36
N ALA A 187 12.27 1.31 -4.91
CA ALA A 187 11.86 2.61 -4.38
C ALA A 187 10.33 2.76 -4.35
N THR A 188 9.64 2.31 -5.41
CA THR A 188 8.16 2.37 -5.47
C THR A 188 7.51 1.49 -4.42
N ARG A 189 8.05 0.29 -4.18
CA ARG A 189 7.55 -0.60 -3.12
C ARG A 189 7.76 0.00 -1.73
N GLU A 190 8.92 0.61 -1.49
CA GLU A 190 9.21 1.31 -0.23
C GLU A 190 8.24 2.49 -0.02
N LEU A 191 8.00 3.30 -1.05
CA LEU A 191 7.04 4.40 -0.99
C LEU A 191 5.61 3.89 -0.71
N ALA A 192 5.15 2.85 -1.42
CA ALA A 192 3.83 2.26 -1.20
C ALA A 192 3.66 1.74 0.23
N ASN A 193 4.68 1.06 0.78
CA ASN A 193 4.67 0.58 2.16
C ASN A 193 4.63 1.74 3.18
N LEU A 194 5.39 2.82 2.95
CA LEU A 194 5.35 4.00 3.82
C LEU A 194 3.98 4.67 3.79
N MET A 195 3.38 4.83 2.60
CA MET A 195 2.04 5.40 2.46
C MET A 195 1.01 4.57 3.21
N LYS A 196 1.05 3.25 3.06
CA LYS A 196 0.17 2.33 3.77
C LYS A 196 0.36 2.42 5.30
N ASN A 197 1.62 2.40 5.76
CA ASN A 197 1.93 2.50 7.19
C ASN A 197 1.40 3.79 7.81
N VAL A 198 1.54 4.93 7.12
CA VAL A 198 1.00 6.21 7.57
C VAL A 198 -0.53 6.18 7.64
N ASP A 199 -1.18 5.59 6.64
CA ASP A 199 -2.64 5.45 6.61
C ASP A 199 -3.15 4.53 7.73
N ASP A 200 -2.50 3.40 7.97
CA ASP A 200 -2.86 2.46 9.03
C ASP A 200 -2.70 3.13 10.42
N LEU A 201 -1.59 3.86 10.64
CA LEU A 201 -1.38 4.63 11.86
C LEU A 201 -2.43 5.73 12.07
N LYS A 202 -2.83 6.44 11.01
CA LYS A 202 -3.90 7.46 11.09
C LYS A 202 -5.24 6.82 11.49
N ARG A 203 -5.57 5.67 10.91
CA ARG A 203 -6.79 4.92 11.28
C ARG A 203 -6.74 4.45 12.72
N GLU A 204 -5.59 3.92 13.14
CA GLU A 204 -5.40 3.48 14.52
C GLU A 204 -5.51 4.65 15.51
N TYR A 205 -4.94 5.81 15.17
CA TYR A 205 -5.10 7.04 15.95
C TYR A 205 -6.57 7.41 16.11
N GLN A 206 -7.32 7.48 15.02
CA GLN A 206 -8.75 7.82 15.06
C GLN A 206 -9.59 6.84 15.88
N LEU A 207 -9.29 5.54 15.80
CA LEU A 207 -9.96 4.52 16.62
C LEU A 207 -9.68 4.73 18.12
N ASN A 208 -8.43 5.04 18.48
CA ASN A 208 -8.08 5.30 19.87
C ASN A 208 -8.68 6.60 20.40
N VAL A 209 -8.79 7.66 19.59
CA VAL A 209 -9.52 8.88 19.95
C VAL A 209 -10.98 8.58 20.29
N ARG A 210 -11.67 7.81 19.44
CA ARG A 210 -13.07 7.40 19.73
C ARG A 210 -13.19 6.55 20.98
N THR A 211 -12.22 5.66 21.23
CA THR A 211 -12.18 4.83 22.44
C THR A 211 -12.02 5.68 23.69
N LEU A 212 -11.14 6.69 23.64
CA LEU A 212 -10.95 7.65 24.72
C LEU A 212 -12.23 8.44 25.00
N GLU A 213 -12.85 9.02 23.98
CA GLU A 213 -14.12 9.75 24.11
C GLU A 213 -15.24 8.93 24.76
N LEU A 214 -15.30 7.62 24.43
CA LEU A 214 -16.28 6.71 25.05
C LEU A 214 -15.93 6.43 26.51
N ALA A 215 -14.66 6.24 26.84
CA ALA A 215 -14.21 6.06 28.21
C ALA A 215 -14.49 7.29 29.06
N ASP A 216 -14.24 8.50 28.56
CA ASP A 216 -14.53 9.76 29.22
C ASP A 216 -16.03 9.92 29.54
N LYS A 217 -16.89 9.62 28.56
CA LYS A 217 -18.35 9.65 28.77
C LYS A 217 -18.80 8.66 29.85
N GLN A 218 -18.21 7.45 29.85
CA GLN A 218 -18.52 6.45 30.86
C GLN A 218 -18.05 6.85 32.25
N VAL A 219 -16.85 7.41 32.39
CA VAL A 219 -16.34 7.95 33.65
C VAL A 219 -17.28 9.03 34.19
N LEU A 220 -17.65 9.99 33.36
CA LEU A 220 -18.54 11.11 33.74
C LEU A 220 -19.92 10.61 34.18
N GLN A 221 -20.48 9.59 33.53
CA GLN A 221 -21.76 8.99 33.93
C GLN A 221 -21.66 8.28 35.27
N LEU A 222 -20.59 7.54 35.52
CA LEU A 222 -20.36 6.86 36.78
C LEU A 222 -20.12 7.84 37.94
N GLU A 223 -19.42 8.92 37.72
CA GLU A 223 -19.21 10.00 38.69
C GLU A 223 -20.52 10.69 39.07
N LYS A 224 -21.42 10.95 38.12
CA LYS A 224 -22.75 11.48 38.37
C LYS A 224 -23.60 10.51 39.25
N GLN A 225 -23.62 9.21 38.90
CA GLN A 225 -24.32 8.20 39.65
C GLN A 225 -23.80 8.09 41.10
N GLN A 226 -22.49 8.20 41.32
CA GLN A 226 -21.89 8.21 42.65
C GLN A 226 -22.27 9.45 43.47
N SER A 227 -22.32 10.62 42.83
CA SER A 227 -22.70 11.86 43.52
C SER A 227 -24.19 11.86 43.93
N GLU A 228 -25.07 11.32 43.10
CA GLU A 228 -26.50 11.17 43.41
C GLU A 228 -26.74 10.19 44.57
N GLN A 229 -26.02 9.05 44.57
CA GLN A 229 -26.14 8.05 45.67
C GLN A 229 -25.54 8.52 47.01
N ASN A 230 -24.61 9.46 47.00
CA ASN A 230 -24.05 10.02 48.23
C ASN A 230 -24.86 11.19 48.79
N ALA A 231 -25.86 11.69 48.07
CA ALA A 231 -26.73 12.82 48.48
C ALA A 231 -28.07 12.34 49.06
N GLU A 232 -28.37 11.05 48.97
CA GLU A 232 -29.49 10.34 49.64
C GLU A 232 -29.02 9.71 50.95
#